data_bd02d3cd35646682315fe8ce82b12a1e
#
_entry.id   bd02d3cd35646682315fe8ce82b12a1e
#
_cell.length_a   1.000
_cell.length_b   1.000
_cell.length_c   1.000
_cell.angle_alpha   90.00
_cell.angle_beta   90.00
_cell.angle_gamma   90.00
#
_symmetry.space_group_name_H-M   'P 1'
#
loop_
_entity.id
_entity.type
_entity.pdbx_description
1 polymer ?
#
loop_
_entity_poly.entity_id
_entity_poly.type
_entity_poly.pdbx_seq_one_letter_code
_entity_poly.pdbx_strand_id
1 'polypeptide(L)'
;QFEELIVFGDFEHGHITLLDDLKKRFPGKVKHVRQEDYQGCKDANEILVKYGKEAVSKAIENAIELPVKQVKELADVKRRDLKDIPKFKTGFRKLDAYLGGYLYGGQLVILTGKRGQGKSTIANEICVAALQQGKKVFAYSGELPDWQFKSWIDFQIAGPNHIIEQPDRDGEIRRFITNSNQDLIDEWYRHKFYIFDNNVVDDDELTDLITTIENSVMQYGIDLVVVDNLMTALDVDMDKDEYRCQSKFVKKLSRLAKRLDVVVILVAHPRKNSMTKDENDAVSGSGDITNAADIVMTFKRDEDVENHNYLTISKNRWFGNLTKEDGIDMWYNQKSRRITDRGNQGFDYEVGWEPKEQNFDGFMNVTDDMENPFTM
;
A
#
# COMPACT_ATOMS: atom_id res chain seq x y z
N GLN A 1 -20.19 48.26 13.96
CA GLN A 1 -20.04 46.89 13.42
C GLN A 1 -19.79 47.04 11.93
N PHE A 2 -18.64 46.56 11.42
CA PHE A 2 -18.34 46.51 10.00
C PHE A 2 -18.87 45.18 9.41
N GLU A 3 -19.34 45.22 8.17
CA GLU A 3 -19.82 44.03 7.46
C GLU A 3 -18.64 43.23 6.87
N GLU A 4 -17.66 43.95 6.32
CA GLU A 4 -16.44 43.35 5.77
C GLU A 4 -15.21 44.22 6.14
N LEU A 5 -14.01 43.57 6.11
CA LEU A 5 -12.74 44.18 6.35
C LEU A 5 -11.82 43.93 5.16
N ILE A 6 -11.39 44.98 4.46
CA ILE A 6 -10.46 44.86 3.33
C ILE A 6 -9.04 45.15 3.85
N VAL A 7 -8.14 44.17 3.72
CA VAL A 7 -6.74 44.29 4.13
C VAL A 7 -5.91 44.74 2.93
N PHE A 8 -5.29 45.90 3.06
CA PHE A 8 -4.33 46.46 2.12
C PHE A 8 -3.02 46.71 2.90
N GLY A 9 -2.45 45.64 3.42
CA GLY A 9 -1.21 45.71 4.18
C GLY A 9 0.02 45.71 3.27
N ASP A 10 1.20 45.82 3.86
CA ASP A 10 2.47 45.76 3.13
C ASP A 10 2.65 44.38 2.49
N PHE A 11 2.98 44.39 1.20
CA PHE A 11 3.26 43.17 0.43
C PHE A 11 4.76 42.92 0.42
N GLU A 12 5.21 41.96 1.23
CA GLU A 12 6.62 41.58 1.33
C GLU A 12 6.79 40.07 1.16
N HIS A 13 7.77 39.66 0.38
CA HIS A 13 8.14 38.24 0.16
C HIS A 13 6.95 37.33 -0.22
N GLY A 14 5.95 37.86 -0.95
CA GLY A 14 4.77 37.11 -1.35
C GLY A 14 3.66 37.05 -0.29
N HIS A 15 3.77 37.79 0.81
CA HIS A 15 2.80 37.83 1.90
C HIS A 15 2.31 39.26 2.17
N ILE A 16 1.01 39.38 2.57
CA ILE A 16 0.44 40.62 3.06
C ILE A 16 0.50 40.60 4.58
N THR A 17 1.15 41.60 5.17
CA THR A 17 1.28 41.73 6.63
C THR A 17 -0.09 41.83 7.31
N LEU A 18 -0.20 41.31 8.53
CA LEU A 18 -1.42 41.26 9.36
C LEU A 18 -2.59 40.44 8.79
N LEU A 19 -2.53 39.94 7.55
CA LEU A 19 -3.65 39.25 6.91
C LEU A 19 -4.08 37.99 7.68
N ASP A 20 -3.12 37.16 8.08
CA ASP A 20 -3.39 35.92 8.82
C ASP A 20 -3.95 36.17 10.23
N ASP A 21 -3.51 37.22 10.89
CA ASP A 21 -4.00 37.59 12.21
C ASP A 21 -5.40 38.14 12.17
N LEU A 22 -5.69 38.99 11.18
CA LEU A 22 -7.02 39.56 10.97
C LEU A 22 -8.01 38.47 10.56
N LYS A 23 -7.60 37.51 9.73
CA LYS A 23 -8.42 36.34 9.36
C LYS A 23 -8.79 35.48 10.57
N LYS A 24 -7.86 35.25 11.51
CA LYS A 24 -8.15 34.52 12.75
C LYS A 24 -9.13 35.25 13.66
N ARG A 25 -9.04 36.56 13.71
CA ARG A 25 -9.90 37.41 14.56
C ARG A 25 -11.32 37.64 13.97
N PHE A 26 -11.40 37.70 12.65
CA PHE A 26 -12.65 38.04 11.92
C PHE A 26 -12.92 37.00 10.82
N PRO A 27 -13.18 35.73 11.17
CA PRO A 27 -13.39 34.68 10.18
C PRO A 27 -14.60 34.98 9.29
N GLY A 28 -14.43 34.85 7.97
CA GLY A 28 -15.47 35.08 6.99
C GLY A 28 -15.81 36.55 6.66
N LYS A 29 -15.04 37.50 7.24
CA LYS A 29 -15.24 38.93 6.99
C LYS A 29 -14.06 39.66 6.36
N VAL A 30 -12.97 38.93 6.12
CA VAL A 30 -11.70 39.50 5.65
C VAL A 30 -11.55 39.27 4.16
N LYS A 31 -11.44 40.35 3.42
CA LYS A 31 -10.98 40.41 2.03
C LYS A 31 -9.56 40.98 1.99
N HIS A 32 -8.83 40.71 0.95
CA HIS A 32 -7.51 41.31 0.72
C HIS A 32 -7.38 41.78 -0.72
N VAL A 33 -6.53 42.79 -0.92
CA VAL A 33 -6.16 43.27 -2.25
C VAL A 33 -5.35 42.18 -2.96
N ARG A 34 -5.60 41.95 -4.25
CA ARG A 34 -4.91 40.95 -5.05
C ARG A 34 -3.47 41.37 -5.30
N GLN A 35 -2.57 40.42 -5.38
CA GLN A 35 -1.15 40.65 -5.66
C GLN A 35 -0.93 41.47 -6.96
N GLU A 36 -1.75 41.23 -7.97
CA GLU A 36 -1.72 41.93 -9.28
C GLU A 36 -1.99 43.42 -9.14
N ASP A 37 -2.91 43.79 -8.22
CA ASP A 37 -3.32 45.17 -8.01
C ASP A 37 -2.30 46.00 -7.23
N TYR A 38 -1.25 45.34 -6.63
CA TYR A 38 -0.09 46.08 -6.08
C TYR A 38 0.84 46.63 -7.19
N GLN A 39 0.80 46.09 -8.41
CA GLN A 39 1.57 46.57 -9.57
C GLN A 39 3.07 46.74 -9.28
N GLY A 40 3.64 45.87 -8.45
CA GLY A 40 5.04 45.91 -8.04
C GLY A 40 5.37 46.90 -6.93
N CYS A 41 4.34 47.55 -6.35
CA CYS A 41 4.49 48.41 -5.17
C CYS A 41 4.39 47.60 -3.88
N LYS A 42 4.93 48.14 -2.79
CA LYS A 42 4.92 47.49 -1.49
C LYS A 42 3.61 47.68 -0.75
N ASP A 43 3.01 48.89 -0.86
CA ASP A 43 1.83 49.27 -0.09
C ASP A 43 0.91 50.20 -0.89
N ALA A 44 -0.22 50.56 -0.28
CA ALA A 44 -1.21 51.44 -0.87
C ALA A 44 -0.68 52.87 -1.11
N ASN A 45 0.28 53.32 -0.29
CA ASN A 45 0.86 54.66 -0.42
C ASN A 45 1.78 54.75 -1.64
N GLU A 46 2.59 53.76 -1.88
CA GLU A 46 3.41 53.69 -3.10
C GLU A 46 2.54 53.63 -4.37
N ILE A 47 1.41 52.90 -4.32
CA ILE A 47 0.46 52.89 -5.43
C ILE A 47 -0.15 54.28 -5.64
N LEU A 48 -0.58 54.94 -4.57
CA LEU A 48 -1.15 56.26 -4.62
C LEU A 48 -0.18 57.29 -5.27
N VAL A 49 1.07 57.25 -4.87
CA VAL A 49 2.11 58.16 -5.38
C VAL A 49 2.42 57.87 -6.84
N LYS A 50 2.49 56.62 -7.23
CA LYS A 50 2.95 56.20 -8.55
C LYS A 50 1.84 56.15 -9.60
N TYR A 51 0.65 55.75 -9.23
CA TYR A 51 -0.47 55.51 -10.15
C TYR A 51 -1.76 56.30 -9.84
N GLY A 52 -1.76 57.02 -8.74
CA GLY A 52 -2.87 57.90 -8.37
C GLY A 52 -4.02 57.22 -7.61
N LYS A 53 -5.00 58.04 -7.22
CA LYS A 53 -6.13 57.65 -6.37
C LYS A 53 -7.00 56.55 -7.02
N GLU A 54 -7.19 56.65 -8.34
CA GLU A 54 -8.04 55.68 -9.08
C GLU A 54 -7.52 54.28 -9.02
N ALA A 55 -6.18 54.08 -9.05
CA ALA A 55 -5.55 52.77 -8.93
C ALA A 55 -5.80 52.15 -7.55
N VAL A 56 -5.71 52.96 -6.47
CA VAL A 56 -6.00 52.50 -5.10
C VAL A 56 -7.49 52.10 -4.96
N SER A 57 -8.41 52.92 -5.48
CA SER A 57 -9.84 52.60 -5.44
C SER A 57 -10.14 51.30 -6.17
N LYS A 58 -9.57 51.13 -7.35
CA LYS A 58 -9.73 49.90 -8.14
C LYS A 58 -9.17 48.68 -7.44
N ALA A 59 -8.00 48.79 -6.78
CA ALA A 59 -7.42 47.69 -5.99
C ALA A 59 -8.34 47.28 -4.82
N ILE A 60 -8.99 48.22 -4.17
CA ILE A 60 -9.98 47.99 -3.11
C ILE A 60 -11.23 47.29 -3.66
N GLU A 61 -11.79 47.82 -4.78
CA GLU A 61 -12.94 47.22 -5.44
C GLU A 61 -12.70 45.77 -5.90
N ASN A 62 -11.49 45.48 -6.33
CA ASN A 62 -11.06 44.16 -6.79
C ASN A 62 -10.71 43.22 -5.65
N ALA A 63 -10.80 43.65 -4.37
CA ALA A 63 -10.41 42.82 -3.22
C ALA A 63 -11.20 41.50 -3.17
N ILE A 64 -10.51 40.44 -2.95
CA ILE A 64 -11.06 39.07 -2.93
C ILE A 64 -11.05 38.47 -1.53
N GLU A 65 -11.96 37.54 -1.31
CA GLU A 65 -11.96 36.73 -0.10
C GLU A 65 -10.75 35.77 -0.10
N LEU A 66 -10.16 35.56 1.07
CA LEU A 66 -9.15 34.52 1.22
C LEU A 66 -9.82 33.14 1.17
N PRO A 67 -9.44 32.28 0.22
CA PRO A 67 -9.97 30.93 0.20
C PRO A 67 -9.57 30.19 1.47
N VAL A 68 -10.48 29.43 2.04
CA VAL A 68 -10.17 28.52 3.14
C VAL A 68 -9.26 27.42 2.59
N LYS A 69 -8.03 27.31 3.10
CA LYS A 69 -6.97 26.44 2.56
C LYS A 69 -7.41 24.99 2.29
N GLN A 70 -8.35 24.46 3.09
CA GLN A 70 -8.85 23.10 2.97
C GLN A 70 -10.17 22.96 2.21
N VAL A 71 -10.69 24.05 1.65
CA VAL A 71 -11.97 24.07 0.92
C VAL A 71 -11.71 24.43 -0.53
N LYS A 72 -12.28 23.65 -1.43
CA LYS A 72 -12.32 23.94 -2.87
C LYS A 72 -13.72 23.66 -3.40
N GLU A 73 -14.10 24.32 -4.47
CA GLU A 73 -15.36 24.03 -5.12
C GLU A 73 -15.36 22.62 -5.72
N LEU A 74 -16.48 21.93 -5.59
CA LEU A 74 -16.61 20.59 -6.16
C LEU A 74 -16.47 20.61 -7.69
N ALA A 75 -16.89 21.70 -8.33
CA ALA A 75 -16.75 21.90 -9.77
C ALA A 75 -15.29 21.92 -10.24
N ASP A 76 -14.36 22.38 -9.38
CA ASP A 76 -12.93 22.44 -9.67
C ASP A 76 -12.21 21.10 -9.46
N VAL A 77 -12.90 20.12 -8.88
CA VAL A 77 -12.33 18.79 -8.68
C VAL A 77 -12.23 18.08 -10.02
N LYS A 78 -10.99 17.84 -10.47
CA LYS A 78 -10.74 17.11 -11.70
C LYS A 78 -11.31 15.70 -11.60
N ARG A 79 -12.09 15.30 -12.61
CA ARG A 79 -12.55 13.92 -12.76
C ARG A 79 -11.34 13.02 -13.00
N ARG A 80 -11.39 11.83 -12.40
CA ARG A 80 -10.35 10.82 -12.54
C ARG A 80 -11.01 9.50 -12.96
N ASP A 81 -10.54 8.91 -14.05
CA ASP A 81 -11.01 7.58 -14.48
C ASP A 81 -10.27 6.50 -13.67
N LEU A 82 -10.97 5.42 -13.32
CA LEU A 82 -10.36 4.24 -12.69
C LEU A 82 -9.27 3.59 -13.56
N LYS A 83 -9.27 3.87 -14.87
CA LYS A 83 -8.22 3.40 -15.79
C LYS A 83 -6.87 4.06 -15.51
N ASP A 84 -6.88 5.30 -15.03
CA ASP A 84 -5.69 6.11 -14.79
C ASP A 84 -5.12 5.93 -13.38
N ILE A 85 -5.82 5.18 -12.51
CA ILE A 85 -5.36 4.88 -11.16
C ILE A 85 -4.40 3.68 -11.23
N PRO A 86 -3.20 3.76 -10.59
CA PRO A 86 -2.34 2.60 -10.42
C PRO A 86 -3.12 1.44 -9.81
N LYS A 87 -2.99 0.25 -10.38
CA LYS A 87 -3.74 -0.94 -9.95
C LYS A 87 -3.02 -2.22 -10.30
N PHE A 88 -3.34 -3.29 -9.61
CA PHE A 88 -2.89 -4.64 -9.89
C PHE A 88 -3.89 -5.68 -9.39
N LYS A 89 -3.83 -6.89 -9.91
CA LYS A 89 -4.64 -8.03 -9.48
C LYS A 89 -4.01 -8.70 -8.27
N THR A 90 -4.83 -9.19 -7.37
CA THR A 90 -4.39 -9.89 -6.15
C THR A 90 -3.77 -11.27 -6.44
N GLY A 91 -3.96 -11.82 -7.65
CA GLY A 91 -3.63 -13.21 -7.97
C GLY A 91 -4.78 -14.19 -7.71
N PHE A 92 -5.80 -13.77 -7.00
CA PHE A 92 -6.99 -14.55 -6.70
C PHE A 92 -8.17 -14.08 -7.56
N ARG A 93 -8.64 -14.93 -8.49
CA ARG A 93 -9.69 -14.54 -9.46
C ARG A 93 -11.01 -14.18 -8.78
N LYS A 94 -11.41 -14.98 -7.78
CA LYS A 94 -12.65 -14.73 -7.05
C LYS A 94 -12.56 -13.44 -6.23
N LEU A 95 -11.44 -13.21 -5.56
CA LEU A 95 -11.21 -11.97 -4.81
C LEU A 95 -11.22 -10.76 -5.73
N ASP A 96 -10.48 -10.81 -6.85
CA ASP A 96 -10.45 -9.72 -7.83
C ASP A 96 -11.87 -9.35 -8.32
N ALA A 97 -12.74 -10.35 -8.56
CA ALA A 97 -14.11 -10.09 -8.98
C ALA A 97 -14.91 -9.27 -7.95
N TYR A 98 -14.72 -9.52 -6.66
CA TYR A 98 -15.35 -8.71 -5.60
C TYR A 98 -14.74 -7.30 -5.51
N LEU A 99 -13.47 -7.15 -5.85
CA LEU A 99 -12.74 -5.89 -5.78
C LEU A 99 -12.89 -5.01 -7.05
N GLY A 100 -13.82 -5.35 -7.95
CA GLY A 100 -13.97 -4.62 -9.21
C GLY A 100 -12.83 -4.86 -10.19
N GLY A 101 -12.17 -6.01 -10.09
CA GLY A 101 -11.10 -6.48 -10.97
C GLY A 101 -9.68 -6.27 -10.44
N TYR A 102 -9.48 -5.35 -9.48
CA TYR A 102 -8.14 -4.95 -9.04
C TYR A 102 -8.13 -4.40 -7.60
N LEU A 103 -6.97 -4.36 -6.99
CA LEU A 103 -6.65 -3.40 -5.93
C LEU A 103 -6.17 -2.10 -6.58
N TYR A 104 -6.68 -0.97 -6.11
CA TYR A 104 -6.41 0.35 -6.68
C TYR A 104 -5.57 1.19 -5.73
N GLY A 105 -4.65 1.94 -6.30
CA GLY A 105 -3.89 2.95 -5.57
C GLY A 105 -4.82 3.90 -4.80
N GLY A 106 -4.43 4.22 -3.59
CA GLY A 106 -5.24 5.00 -2.64
C GLY A 106 -6.09 4.18 -1.69
N GLN A 107 -6.13 2.84 -1.80
CA GLN A 107 -6.88 1.97 -0.91
C GLN A 107 -6.04 1.51 0.29
N LEU A 108 -6.65 1.56 1.47
CA LEU A 108 -6.17 0.89 2.66
C LEU A 108 -6.99 -0.39 2.88
N VAL A 109 -6.30 -1.53 2.86
CA VAL A 109 -6.84 -2.86 3.09
C VAL A 109 -6.46 -3.32 4.49
N ILE A 110 -7.42 -3.73 5.31
CA ILE A 110 -7.17 -4.41 6.57
C ILE A 110 -7.35 -5.91 6.34
N LEU A 111 -6.31 -6.67 6.63
CA LEU A 111 -6.34 -8.14 6.63
C LEU A 111 -6.31 -8.64 8.06
N THR A 112 -7.40 -9.25 8.51
CA THR A 112 -7.54 -9.75 9.89
C THR A 112 -7.82 -11.25 9.95
N GLY A 113 -7.80 -11.82 11.13
CA GLY A 113 -8.03 -13.23 11.43
C GLY A 113 -7.25 -13.68 12.67
N LYS A 114 -7.62 -14.77 13.29
CA LYS A 114 -6.96 -15.31 14.49
C LYS A 114 -5.46 -15.53 14.23
N ARG A 115 -4.66 -15.62 15.29
CA ARG A 115 -3.22 -15.94 15.18
C ARG A 115 -3.03 -17.32 14.54
N GLY A 116 -1.98 -17.47 13.73
CA GLY A 116 -1.62 -18.76 13.09
C GLY A 116 -2.52 -19.19 11.93
N GLN A 117 -3.47 -18.36 11.49
CA GLN A 117 -4.37 -18.72 10.39
C GLN A 117 -3.82 -18.45 8.98
N GLY A 118 -2.65 -17.83 8.83
CA GLY A 118 -2.02 -17.63 7.52
C GLY A 118 -2.25 -16.24 6.90
N LYS A 119 -2.54 -15.21 7.70
CA LYS A 119 -2.68 -13.81 7.22
C LYS A 119 -1.44 -13.33 6.48
N SER A 120 -0.25 -13.53 7.07
CA SER A 120 1.03 -13.18 6.44
C SER A 120 1.23 -13.93 5.13
N THR A 121 0.80 -15.21 5.08
CA THR A 121 0.93 -16.04 3.87
C THR A 121 0.11 -15.48 2.71
N ILE A 122 -1.15 -15.08 2.94
CA ILE A 122 -1.99 -14.48 1.88
C ILE A 122 -1.49 -13.08 1.51
N ALA A 123 -1.01 -12.28 2.46
CA ALA A 123 -0.40 -10.98 2.17
C ALA A 123 0.83 -11.13 1.27
N ASN A 124 1.69 -12.12 1.57
CA ASN A 124 2.87 -12.45 0.76
C ASN A 124 2.49 -12.94 -0.65
N GLU A 125 1.43 -13.74 -0.78
CA GLU A 125 0.92 -14.19 -2.09
C GLU A 125 0.48 -12.98 -2.95
N ILE A 126 -0.17 -11.99 -2.34
CA ILE A 126 -0.53 -10.74 -3.04
C ILE A 126 0.73 -9.96 -3.44
N CYS A 127 1.79 -9.96 -2.61
CA CYS A 127 3.08 -9.36 -2.99
C CYS A 127 3.68 -10.05 -4.23
N VAL A 128 3.71 -11.38 -4.25
CA VAL A 128 4.21 -12.15 -5.40
C VAL A 128 3.40 -11.85 -6.66
N ALA A 129 2.07 -11.81 -6.55
CA ALA A 129 1.19 -11.45 -7.65
C ALA A 129 1.42 -10.01 -8.18
N ALA A 130 1.69 -9.06 -7.30
CA ALA A 130 2.04 -7.69 -7.66
C ALA A 130 3.39 -7.63 -8.40
N LEU A 131 4.42 -8.31 -7.88
CA LEU A 131 5.74 -8.41 -8.52
C LEU A 131 5.67 -8.99 -9.93
N GLN A 132 4.86 -10.04 -10.13
CA GLN A 132 4.64 -10.68 -11.43
C GLN A 132 4.04 -9.70 -12.46
N GLN A 133 3.26 -8.74 -12.00
CA GLN A 133 2.69 -7.68 -12.83
C GLN A 133 3.64 -6.46 -12.98
N GLY A 134 4.90 -6.59 -12.58
CA GLY A 134 5.91 -5.54 -12.67
C GLY A 134 5.76 -4.44 -11.63
N LYS A 135 4.95 -4.66 -10.58
CA LYS A 135 4.76 -3.72 -9.48
C LYS A 135 5.89 -3.80 -8.47
N LYS A 136 6.13 -2.70 -7.78
CA LYS A 136 7.14 -2.63 -6.72
C LYS A 136 6.48 -2.71 -5.36
N VAL A 137 7.09 -3.49 -4.47
CA VAL A 137 6.57 -3.83 -3.15
C VAL A 137 7.51 -3.32 -2.06
N PHE A 138 6.93 -2.78 -1.00
CA PHE A 138 7.61 -2.54 0.27
C PHE A 138 6.91 -3.33 1.37
N ALA A 139 7.67 -4.08 2.17
CA ALA A 139 7.14 -4.84 3.30
C ALA A 139 7.82 -4.44 4.62
N TYR A 140 7.01 -4.26 5.66
CA TYR A 140 7.45 -4.27 7.05
C TYR A 140 7.00 -5.59 7.68
N SER A 141 7.94 -6.35 8.21
CA SER A 141 7.70 -7.58 8.98
C SER A 141 8.22 -7.39 10.40
N GLY A 142 7.32 -7.27 11.36
CA GLY A 142 7.69 -7.11 12.76
C GLY A 142 7.77 -8.41 13.57
N GLU A 143 7.34 -9.54 12.98
CA GLU A 143 7.35 -10.85 13.66
C GLU A 143 8.46 -11.76 13.18
N LEU A 144 8.89 -11.63 11.92
CA LEU A 144 9.89 -12.50 11.32
C LEU A 144 11.21 -11.75 11.07
N PRO A 145 12.36 -12.35 11.38
CA PRO A 145 13.65 -11.86 10.91
C PRO A 145 13.70 -11.85 9.38
N ASP A 146 14.49 -10.95 8.80
CA ASP A 146 14.56 -10.71 7.35
C ASP A 146 14.83 -11.97 6.54
N TRP A 147 15.79 -12.82 6.97
CA TRP A 147 16.11 -14.07 6.29
C TRP A 147 14.94 -15.07 6.30
N GLN A 148 14.13 -15.07 7.35
CA GLN A 148 12.98 -15.96 7.46
C GLN A 148 11.80 -15.43 6.62
N PHE A 149 11.57 -14.12 6.62
CA PHE A 149 10.63 -13.49 5.71
C PHE A 149 11.00 -13.77 4.25
N LYS A 150 12.28 -13.55 3.87
CA LYS A 150 12.79 -13.88 2.54
C LYS A 150 12.53 -15.34 2.18
N SER A 151 12.82 -16.29 3.09
CA SER A 151 12.55 -17.70 2.85
C SER A 151 11.08 -18.00 2.54
N TRP A 152 10.13 -17.30 3.20
CA TRP A 152 8.71 -17.48 2.89
C TRP A 152 8.38 -17.00 1.48
N ILE A 153 8.85 -15.82 1.09
CA ILE A 153 8.67 -15.26 -0.25
C ILE A 153 9.30 -16.14 -1.32
N ASP A 154 10.54 -16.59 -1.11
CA ASP A 154 11.25 -17.44 -2.07
C ASP A 154 10.53 -18.76 -2.32
N PHE A 155 9.98 -19.40 -1.27
CA PHE A 155 9.18 -20.61 -1.43
C PHE A 155 7.91 -20.39 -2.23
N GLN A 156 7.21 -19.26 -1.99
CA GLN A 156 6.02 -18.92 -2.77
C GLN A 156 6.35 -18.62 -4.24
N ILE A 157 7.46 -17.93 -4.50
CA ILE A 157 7.93 -17.63 -5.86
C ILE A 157 8.38 -18.90 -6.57
N ALA A 158 9.15 -19.79 -5.89
CA ALA A 158 9.60 -21.04 -6.46
C ALA A 158 8.43 -21.96 -6.89
N GLY A 159 7.36 -21.95 -6.10
CA GLY A 159 6.22 -22.83 -6.35
C GLY A 159 6.54 -24.32 -6.13
N PRO A 160 5.53 -25.20 -6.22
CA PRO A 160 5.70 -26.60 -5.85
C PRO A 160 6.67 -27.38 -6.74
N ASN A 161 6.90 -26.93 -7.99
CA ASN A 161 7.72 -27.64 -8.97
C ASN A 161 9.23 -27.44 -8.74
N HIS A 162 9.63 -26.34 -8.11
CA HIS A 162 11.04 -25.98 -7.91
C HIS A 162 11.50 -26.14 -6.46
N ILE A 163 10.72 -26.79 -5.62
CA ILE A 163 11.05 -27.13 -4.25
C ILE A 163 11.37 -28.62 -4.17
N ILE A 164 12.57 -28.93 -3.67
CA ILE A 164 13.03 -30.29 -3.45
C ILE A 164 12.60 -30.71 -2.05
N GLU A 165 12.06 -31.92 -1.94
CA GLU A 165 11.76 -32.61 -0.69
C GLU A 165 12.73 -33.73 -0.50
N GLN A 166 13.44 -33.73 0.60
CA GLN A 166 14.44 -34.76 0.95
C GLN A 166 14.31 -35.14 2.42
N PRO A 167 14.21 -36.44 2.75
CA PRO A 167 14.24 -36.87 4.14
C PRO A 167 15.60 -36.57 4.75
N ASP A 168 15.61 -36.05 5.97
CA ASP A 168 16.83 -35.93 6.76
C ASP A 168 17.19 -37.26 7.48
N ARG A 169 18.22 -37.19 8.34
CA ARG A 169 18.72 -38.37 9.06
C ARG A 169 17.70 -38.98 10.02
N ASP A 170 16.75 -38.17 10.47
CA ASP A 170 15.69 -38.56 11.43
C ASP A 170 14.40 -38.95 10.71
N GLY A 171 14.36 -38.86 9.35
CA GLY A 171 13.21 -39.18 8.50
C GLY A 171 12.25 -38.01 8.30
N GLU A 172 12.58 -36.86 8.84
CA GLU A 172 11.78 -35.63 8.63
C GLU A 172 11.99 -35.04 7.23
N ILE A 173 10.91 -34.62 6.58
CA ILE A 173 10.97 -34.03 5.23
C ILE A 173 11.52 -32.61 5.29
N ARG A 174 12.73 -32.42 4.80
CA ARG A 174 13.30 -31.09 4.55
C ARG A 174 12.94 -30.61 3.17
N ARG A 175 12.56 -29.33 3.11
CA ARG A 175 12.20 -28.63 1.87
C ARG A 175 13.20 -27.53 1.61
N PHE A 176 13.70 -27.44 0.38
CA PHE A 176 14.66 -26.43 0.00
C PHE A 176 14.57 -26.09 -1.49
N ILE A 177 15.06 -24.93 -1.85
CA ILE A 177 15.24 -24.44 -3.22
C ILE A 177 16.72 -24.54 -3.55
N THR A 178 17.07 -24.98 -4.75
CA THR A 178 18.48 -25.04 -5.16
C THR A 178 19.10 -23.64 -5.20
N ASN A 179 20.42 -23.54 -4.95
CA ASN A 179 21.12 -22.25 -4.97
C ASN A 179 20.93 -21.53 -6.32
N SER A 180 20.99 -22.27 -7.44
CA SER A 180 20.79 -21.68 -8.77
C SER A 180 19.38 -21.08 -8.95
N ASN A 181 18.35 -21.73 -8.42
CA ASN A 181 16.98 -21.17 -8.45
C ASN A 181 16.84 -20.00 -7.50
N GLN A 182 17.51 -20.02 -6.33
CA GLN A 182 17.55 -18.86 -5.43
C GLN A 182 18.17 -17.64 -6.11
N ASP A 183 19.31 -17.82 -6.81
CA ASP A 183 19.97 -16.72 -7.54
C ASP A 183 19.05 -16.13 -8.63
N LEU A 184 18.32 -16.98 -9.37
CA LEU A 184 17.36 -16.54 -10.38
C LEU A 184 16.17 -15.79 -9.77
N ILE A 185 15.65 -16.28 -8.65
CA ILE A 185 14.56 -15.64 -7.90
C ILE A 185 15.02 -14.27 -7.38
N ASP A 186 16.24 -14.20 -6.81
CA ASP A 186 16.81 -12.94 -6.31
C ASP A 186 16.97 -11.91 -7.42
N GLU A 187 17.42 -12.33 -8.60
CA GLU A 187 17.55 -11.43 -9.75
C GLU A 187 16.18 -10.99 -10.28
N TRP A 188 15.19 -11.89 -10.26
CA TRP A 188 13.83 -11.59 -10.77
C TRP A 188 13.13 -10.50 -9.97
N TYR A 189 13.26 -10.48 -8.63
CA TYR A 189 12.64 -9.42 -7.83
C TYR A 189 13.61 -8.28 -7.44
N ARG A 190 14.86 -8.32 -7.89
CA ARG A 190 15.84 -7.25 -7.67
C ARG A 190 15.27 -5.90 -8.13
N HIS A 191 15.42 -4.86 -7.29
CA HIS A 191 14.87 -3.52 -7.49
C HIS A 191 13.33 -3.43 -7.55
N LYS A 192 12.63 -4.50 -7.17
CA LYS A 192 11.17 -4.54 -7.11
C LYS A 192 10.62 -4.86 -5.73
N PHE A 193 11.36 -5.55 -4.88
CA PHE A 193 10.94 -5.88 -3.53
C PHE A 193 11.91 -5.27 -2.51
N TYR A 194 11.38 -4.46 -1.60
CA TYR A 194 12.10 -3.79 -0.53
C TYR A 194 11.50 -4.20 0.81
N ILE A 195 12.36 -4.40 1.82
CA ILE A 195 11.94 -4.73 3.18
C ILE A 195 12.45 -3.67 4.14
N PHE A 196 11.67 -3.38 5.17
CA PHE A 196 12.13 -2.53 6.27
C PHE A 196 13.22 -3.27 7.05
N ASP A 197 14.37 -2.65 7.22
CA ASP A 197 15.48 -3.23 7.99
C ASP A 197 15.32 -2.93 9.48
N ASN A 198 14.86 -3.93 10.23
CA ASN A 198 14.69 -3.81 11.69
C ASN A 198 16.02 -3.78 12.47
N ASN A 199 17.17 -3.98 11.82
CA ASN A 199 18.48 -3.99 12.46
C ASN A 199 19.17 -2.63 12.44
N VAL A 200 18.69 -1.70 11.63
CA VAL A 200 19.20 -0.33 11.59
C VAL A 200 18.63 0.43 12.78
N VAL A 201 19.47 0.65 13.79
CA VAL A 201 19.18 1.53 14.92
C VAL A 201 19.82 2.89 14.60
N ASP A 202 19.00 3.86 14.23
CA ASP A 202 19.46 5.23 14.09
C ASP A 202 19.60 5.84 15.50
N ASP A 203 20.83 6.16 15.91
CA ASP A 203 21.12 6.73 17.23
C ASP A 203 20.52 8.14 17.42
N ASP A 204 20.07 8.82 16.37
CA ASP A 204 19.66 10.22 16.42
C ASP A 204 18.16 10.50 16.30
N GLU A 205 17.35 9.62 15.74
CA GLU A 205 15.88 9.72 15.77
C GLU A 205 15.26 8.41 15.27
N LEU A 206 14.32 7.84 16.01
CA LEU A 206 13.38 6.81 15.55
C LEU A 206 12.69 7.32 14.28
N THR A 207 13.25 6.97 13.14
CA THR A 207 12.61 7.32 11.87
C THR A 207 11.27 6.59 11.83
N ASP A 208 10.19 7.34 12.02
CA ASP A 208 8.81 6.80 12.04
C ASP A 208 8.60 5.92 10.78
N LEU A 209 8.14 4.70 10.97
CA LEU A 209 7.83 3.77 9.88
C LEU A 209 7.01 4.45 8.76
N ILE A 210 6.10 5.35 9.11
CA ILE A 210 5.31 6.13 8.14
C ILE A 210 6.22 6.97 7.24
N THR A 211 7.23 7.63 7.80
CA THR A 211 8.19 8.45 7.07
C THR A 211 9.07 7.57 6.16
N THR A 212 9.51 6.42 6.66
CA THR A 212 10.27 5.44 5.85
C THR A 212 9.44 4.92 4.68
N ILE A 213 8.17 4.57 4.90
CA ILE A 213 7.26 4.16 3.83
C ILE A 213 7.10 5.28 2.81
N GLU A 214 6.86 6.52 3.25
CA GLU A 214 6.70 7.68 2.37
C GLU A 214 7.93 7.91 1.49
N ASN A 215 9.11 7.93 2.10
CA ASN A 215 10.38 8.08 1.40
C ASN A 215 10.62 6.94 0.40
N SER A 216 10.30 5.69 0.78
CA SER A 216 10.45 4.52 -0.09
C SER A 216 9.51 4.59 -1.30
N VAL A 217 8.27 5.01 -1.10
CA VAL A 217 7.32 5.22 -2.20
C VAL A 217 7.84 6.27 -3.18
N MET A 218 8.32 7.40 -2.65
CA MET A 218 8.80 8.51 -3.49
C MET A 218 10.11 8.17 -4.21
N GLN A 219 11.03 7.48 -3.55
CA GLN A 219 12.36 7.19 -4.08
C GLN A 219 12.36 6.00 -5.03
N TYR A 220 11.65 4.92 -4.68
CA TYR A 220 11.68 3.67 -5.43
C TYR A 220 10.45 3.46 -6.31
N GLY A 221 9.40 4.25 -6.16
CA GLY A 221 8.15 4.10 -6.90
C GLY A 221 7.36 2.87 -6.47
N ILE A 222 7.17 2.67 -5.16
CA ILE A 222 6.43 1.54 -4.59
C ILE A 222 4.95 1.65 -4.97
N ASP A 223 4.35 0.54 -5.41
CA ASP A 223 2.92 0.40 -5.73
C ASP A 223 2.13 -0.24 -4.58
N LEU A 224 2.76 -1.17 -3.84
CA LEU A 224 2.17 -1.92 -2.74
C LEU A 224 3.02 -1.82 -1.49
N VAL A 225 2.39 -1.44 -0.39
CA VAL A 225 2.97 -1.44 0.96
C VAL A 225 2.26 -2.50 1.80
N VAL A 226 3.02 -3.40 2.43
CA VAL A 226 2.50 -4.38 3.40
C VAL A 226 3.09 -4.09 4.77
N VAL A 227 2.23 -3.97 5.78
CA VAL A 227 2.63 -3.80 7.19
C VAL A 227 2.12 -4.99 7.99
N ASP A 228 3.02 -5.89 8.37
CA ASP A 228 2.73 -7.11 9.15
C ASP A 228 3.56 -7.13 10.43
N ASN A 229 2.98 -6.75 11.60
CA ASN A 229 1.58 -6.41 11.80
C ASN A 229 1.44 -5.02 12.48
N LEU A 230 0.17 -4.59 12.69
CA LEU A 230 -0.15 -3.33 13.37
C LEU A 230 0.47 -3.19 14.75
N MET A 231 0.54 -4.28 15.52
CA MET A 231 1.04 -4.23 16.92
C MET A 231 2.54 -3.98 16.99
N THR A 232 3.33 -4.61 16.12
CA THR A 232 4.77 -4.46 16.07
C THR A 232 5.20 -3.17 15.38
N ALA A 233 4.35 -2.62 14.49
CA ALA A 233 4.60 -1.35 13.81
C ALA A 233 4.43 -0.12 14.73
N LEU A 234 3.83 -0.32 15.91
CA LEU A 234 3.68 0.69 16.94
C LEU A 234 4.71 0.44 18.03
N ASP A 235 5.94 0.86 17.78
CA ASP A 235 7.00 0.84 18.80
C ASP A 235 6.74 1.97 19.81
N VAL A 236 5.88 1.71 20.80
CA VAL A 236 5.53 2.70 21.82
C VAL A 236 5.51 2.04 23.19
N ASP A 237 6.13 2.69 24.13
CA ASP A 237 5.88 2.55 25.59
C ASP A 237 4.37 2.74 25.88
N MET A 238 3.61 1.65 25.84
CA MET A 238 2.16 1.63 25.70
C MET A 238 1.44 1.55 27.04
N ASP A 239 1.67 2.50 27.93
CA ASP A 239 1.03 2.39 29.26
C ASP A 239 -0.40 2.95 29.37
N LYS A 240 -0.92 3.74 28.43
CA LYS A 240 -2.28 4.30 28.66
C LYS A 240 -3.23 4.50 27.47
N ASP A 241 -2.77 4.45 26.19
CA ASP A 241 -3.63 4.82 25.04
C ASP A 241 -3.38 3.98 23.77
N GLU A 242 -3.16 2.67 23.91
CA GLU A 242 -2.87 1.74 22.80
C GLU A 242 -3.84 1.92 21.63
N TYR A 243 -5.14 1.90 21.91
CA TYR A 243 -6.17 2.04 20.87
C TYR A 243 -6.13 3.38 20.14
N ARG A 244 -5.76 4.45 20.85
CA ARG A 244 -5.65 5.77 20.24
C ARG A 244 -4.44 5.87 19.34
N CYS A 245 -3.31 5.26 19.72
CA CYS A 245 -2.11 5.17 18.90
C CYS A 245 -2.36 4.34 17.64
N GLN A 246 -2.99 3.17 17.77
CA GLN A 246 -3.42 2.33 16.64
C GLN A 246 -4.32 3.11 15.67
N SER A 247 -5.37 3.77 16.18
CA SER A 247 -6.28 4.55 15.36
C SER A 247 -5.58 5.70 14.62
N LYS A 248 -4.66 6.40 15.28
CA LYS A 248 -3.86 7.48 14.65
C LYS A 248 -2.96 6.93 13.55
N PHE A 249 -2.27 5.82 13.80
CA PHE A 249 -1.39 5.19 12.84
C PHE A 249 -2.14 4.74 11.59
N VAL A 250 -3.26 4.04 11.77
CA VAL A 250 -4.10 3.58 10.65
C VAL A 250 -4.66 4.75 9.84
N LYS A 251 -5.06 5.85 10.51
CA LYS A 251 -5.50 7.08 9.83
C LYS A 251 -4.36 7.74 9.04
N LYS A 252 -3.11 7.70 9.55
CA LYS A 252 -1.93 8.18 8.81
C LYS A 252 -1.68 7.31 7.57
N LEU A 253 -1.70 5.97 7.69
CA LEU A 253 -1.56 5.04 6.57
C LEU A 253 -2.64 5.26 5.50
N SER A 254 -3.90 5.43 5.91
CA SER A 254 -5.00 5.71 4.96
C SER A 254 -4.80 7.02 4.19
N ARG A 255 -4.30 8.06 4.87
CA ARG A 255 -3.97 9.34 4.22
C ARG A 255 -2.79 9.22 3.27
N LEU A 256 -1.75 8.48 3.68
CA LEU A 256 -0.57 8.19 2.86
C LEU A 256 -0.98 7.45 1.58
N ALA A 257 -1.75 6.37 1.70
CA ALA A 257 -2.25 5.62 0.57
C ALA A 257 -2.94 6.52 -0.47
N LYS A 258 -3.88 7.37 -0.01
CA LYS A 258 -4.65 8.29 -0.86
C LYS A 258 -3.80 9.40 -1.49
N ARG A 259 -2.79 9.89 -0.79
CA ARG A 259 -1.93 10.97 -1.26
C ARG A 259 -0.92 10.50 -2.30
N LEU A 260 -0.40 9.29 -2.13
CA LEU A 260 0.65 8.72 -2.97
C LEU A 260 0.13 7.72 -4.01
N ASP A 261 -1.19 7.49 -4.07
CA ASP A 261 -1.82 6.51 -4.97
C ASP A 261 -1.23 5.10 -4.86
N VAL A 262 -0.90 4.65 -3.66
CA VAL A 262 -0.39 3.31 -3.38
C VAL A 262 -1.44 2.45 -2.67
N VAL A 263 -1.36 1.14 -2.86
CA VAL A 263 -2.14 0.20 -2.06
C VAL A 263 -1.40 -0.07 -0.75
N VAL A 264 -2.11 -0.01 0.38
CA VAL A 264 -1.56 -0.39 1.67
C VAL A 264 -2.35 -1.57 2.23
N ILE A 265 -1.68 -2.68 2.51
CA ILE A 265 -2.25 -3.83 3.25
C ILE A 265 -1.69 -3.80 4.67
N LEU A 266 -2.59 -3.69 5.63
CA LEU A 266 -2.26 -3.73 7.05
C LEU A 266 -2.80 -5.01 7.67
N VAL A 267 -1.91 -5.84 8.19
CA VAL A 267 -2.28 -7.05 8.93
C VAL A 267 -2.61 -6.66 10.37
N ALA A 268 -3.79 -7.05 10.85
CA ALA A 268 -4.25 -6.77 12.19
C ALA A 268 -4.77 -8.04 12.87
N HIS A 269 -4.59 -8.12 14.19
CA HIS A 269 -5.16 -9.21 14.99
C HIS A 269 -6.56 -8.84 15.51
N PRO A 270 -7.46 -9.81 15.67
CA PRO A 270 -8.74 -9.57 16.31
C PRO A 270 -8.58 -9.32 17.83
N ARG A 271 -9.55 -8.68 18.46
CA ARG A 271 -9.60 -8.50 19.90
C ARG A 271 -9.69 -9.86 20.62
N LYS A 272 -8.97 -9.99 21.74
CA LYS A 272 -8.95 -11.23 22.55
C LYS A 272 -10.32 -11.65 23.10
N ASN A 273 -11.30 -10.74 23.22
CA ASN A 273 -12.60 -10.97 23.88
C ASN A 273 -13.81 -10.44 23.09
N SER A 274 -13.77 -10.37 21.77
CA SER A 274 -14.95 -9.94 21.03
C SER A 274 -15.98 -11.09 20.97
N MET A 275 -16.96 -11.04 21.85
CA MET A 275 -18.21 -11.85 21.75
C MET A 275 -19.17 -11.25 20.70
N THR A 276 -18.74 -10.27 19.92
CA THR A 276 -19.58 -9.60 18.92
C THR A 276 -19.69 -10.46 17.69
N LYS A 277 -20.92 -10.62 17.19
CA LYS A 277 -21.23 -11.32 15.94
C LYS A 277 -20.79 -10.54 14.70
N ASP A 278 -20.40 -9.27 14.85
CA ASP A 278 -19.95 -8.42 13.74
C ASP A 278 -18.43 -8.56 13.56
N GLU A 279 -18.03 -9.09 12.42
CA GLU A 279 -16.61 -9.28 12.06
C GLU A 279 -15.83 -7.96 11.99
N ASN A 280 -16.49 -6.84 11.68
CA ASN A 280 -15.87 -5.52 11.65
C ASN A 280 -15.52 -5.01 13.05
N ASP A 281 -16.33 -5.35 14.04
CA ASP A 281 -16.09 -5.00 15.44
C ASP A 281 -15.06 -5.91 16.12
N ALA A 282 -14.77 -7.07 15.52
CA ALA A 282 -13.83 -8.05 16.05
C ALA A 282 -12.35 -7.67 15.80
N VAL A 283 -12.06 -6.71 14.95
CA VAL A 283 -10.67 -6.27 14.67
C VAL A 283 -10.08 -5.61 15.92
N SER A 284 -8.84 -5.98 16.26
CA SER A 284 -8.10 -5.35 17.38
C SER A 284 -7.99 -3.84 17.18
N GLY A 285 -8.34 -3.09 18.20
CA GLY A 285 -8.45 -1.64 18.13
C GLY A 285 -9.88 -1.20 18.35
N SER A 286 -10.22 -0.05 17.95
CA SER A 286 -11.60 0.48 17.97
C SER A 286 -12.26 0.23 16.61
N GLY A 287 -13.57 0.35 16.50
CA GLY A 287 -14.27 0.46 15.22
C GLY A 287 -13.66 1.53 14.30
N ASP A 288 -12.85 2.44 14.86
CA ASP A 288 -12.07 3.44 14.14
C ASP A 288 -11.07 2.86 13.13
N ILE A 289 -10.48 1.67 13.39
CA ILE A 289 -9.53 1.02 12.48
C ILE A 289 -10.25 0.57 11.22
N THR A 290 -11.34 -0.18 11.39
CA THR A 290 -12.16 -0.64 10.26
C THR A 290 -12.85 0.52 9.55
N ASN A 291 -13.22 1.59 10.30
CA ASN A 291 -13.78 2.81 9.71
C ASN A 291 -12.79 3.54 8.80
N ALA A 292 -11.50 3.55 9.11
CA ALA A 292 -10.47 4.16 8.29
C ALA A 292 -10.12 3.36 7.03
N ALA A 293 -10.38 2.04 7.02
CA ALA A 293 -10.12 1.15 5.90
C ALA A 293 -11.09 1.37 4.73
N ASP A 294 -10.62 1.10 3.53
CA ASP A 294 -11.44 1.04 2.32
C ASP A 294 -11.94 -0.40 2.08
N ILE A 295 -11.13 -1.40 2.43
CA ILE A 295 -11.45 -2.82 2.34
C ILE A 295 -11.10 -3.48 3.68
N VAL A 296 -11.98 -4.36 4.17
CA VAL A 296 -11.73 -5.23 5.33
C VAL A 296 -11.94 -6.67 4.91
N MET A 297 -10.89 -7.47 5.08
CA MET A 297 -10.87 -8.89 4.77
C MET A 297 -10.55 -9.70 6.02
N THR A 298 -11.27 -10.79 6.22
CA THR A 298 -11.01 -11.73 7.32
C THR A 298 -10.59 -13.07 6.74
N PHE A 299 -9.45 -13.59 7.19
CA PHE A 299 -8.94 -14.89 6.80
C PHE A 299 -9.11 -15.90 7.94
N LYS A 300 -9.73 -17.03 7.62
CA LYS A 300 -10.07 -18.09 8.59
C LYS A 300 -9.62 -19.43 8.04
N ARG A 301 -9.04 -20.27 8.91
CA ARG A 301 -8.74 -21.66 8.59
C ARG A 301 -10.00 -22.49 8.80
N ASP A 302 -10.27 -23.42 7.92
CA ASP A 302 -11.23 -24.50 8.13
C ASP A 302 -10.68 -25.45 9.20
N GLU A 303 -11.47 -25.76 10.21
CA GLU A 303 -11.07 -26.69 11.28
C GLU A 303 -11.34 -28.14 10.89
N ASP A 304 -12.23 -28.38 9.93
CA ASP A 304 -12.68 -29.71 9.52
C ASP A 304 -11.96 -30.23 8.27
N VAL A 305 -11.46 -29.32 7.41
CA VAL A 305 -10.83 -29.67 6.14
C VAL A 305 -9.38 -29.19 6.09
N GLU A 306 -8.46 -30.13 5.96
CA GLU A 306 -7.04 -29.81 5.92
C GLU A 306 -6.68 -28.94 4.71
N ASN A 307 -5.81 -27.94 4.93
CA ASN A 307 -5.35 -27.01 3.92
C ASN A 307 -6.44 -26.10 3.29
N HIS A 308 -7.66 -26.19 3.79
CA HIS A 308 -8.74 -25.33 3.38
C HIS A 308 -8.86 -24.10 4.28
N ASN A 309 -9.23 -22.98 3.69
CA ASN A 309 -9.37 -21.70 4.37
C ASN A 309 -10.48 -20.91 3.69
N TYR A 310 -10.96 -19.88 4.38
CA TYR A 310 -11.97 -18.95 3.87
C TYR A 310 -11.47 -17.51 3.95
N LEU A 311 -11.73 -16.75 2.91
CA LEU A 311 -11.52 -15.31 2.89
C LEU A 311 -12.87 -14.61 2.77
N THR A 312 -13.22 -13.80 3.75
CA THR A 312 -14.44 -12.98 3.73
C THR A 312 -14.10 -11.51 3.53
N ILE A 313 -14.98 -10.78 2.84
CA ILE A 313 -14.92 -9.33 2.67
C ILE A 313 -16.12 -8.76 3.41
N SER A 314 -15.87 -8.10 4.53
CA SER A 314 -16.90 -7.45 5.36
C SER A 314 -17.07 -5.96 5.04
N LYS A 315 -16.10 -5.35 4.33
CA LYS A 315 -16.18 -3.97 3.86
C LYS A 315 -15.48 -3.81 2.52
N ASN A 316 -16.14 -3.11 1.60
CA ASN A 316 -15.58 -2.68 0.32
C ASN A 316 -16.19 -1.32 -0.06
N ARG A 317 -15.47 -0.24 0.25
CA ARG A 317 -16.01 1.12 0.14
C ARG A 317 -16.21 1.57 -1.32
N TRP A 318 -15.35 1.11 -2.23
CA TRP A 318 -15.38 1.59 -3.61
C TRP A 318 -16.45 0.90 -4.46
N PHE A 319 -16.68 -0.39 -4.25
CA PHE A 319 -17.58 -1.20 -5.09
C PHE A 319 -18.79 -1.73 -4.34
N GLY A 320 -18.75 -1.75 -3.01
CA GLY A 320 -19.86 -2.24 -2.18
C GLY A 320 -20.06 -3.77 -2.21
N ASN A 321 -19.27 -4.52 -2.95
CA ASN A 321 -19.38 -5.98 -3.05
C ASN A 321 -18.82 -6.64 -1.79
N LEU A 322 -19.64 -7.41 -1.11
CA LEU A 322 -19.28 -8.18 0.07
C LEU A 322 -19.44 -9.67 -0.21
N THR A 323 -18.65 -10.51 0.47
CA THR A 323 -18.85 -11.96 0.39
C THR A 323 -20.04 -12.39 1.22
N LYS A 324 -20.61 -13.55 0.90
CA LYS A 324 -21.54 -14.25 1.77
C LYS A 324 -20.79 -14.83 2.97
N GLU A 325 -21.52 -15.38 3.93
CA GLU A 325 -20.96 -15.98 5.16
C GLU A 325 -19.92 -17.06 4.88
N ASP A 326 -20.09 -17.85 3.81
CA ASP A 326 -19.17 -18.91 3.39
C ASP A 326 -17.83 -18.36 2.84
N GLY A 327 -17.78 -17.07 2.46
CA GLY A 327 -16.59 -16.43 1.95
C GLY A 327 -16.11 -16.97 0.59
N ILE A 328 -14.81 -16.82 0.36
CA ILE A 328 -14.10 -17.34 -0.82
C ILE A 328 -13.23 -18.50 -0.36
N ASP A 329 -13.42 -19.68 -0.95
CA ASP A 329 -12.57 -20.84 -0.67
C ASP A 329 -11.14 -20.57 -1.07
N MET A 330 -10.21 -20.83 -0.15
CA MET A 330 -8.79 -20.69 -0.32
C MET A 330 -8.06 -21.98 0.05
N TRP A 331 -7.16 -22.43 -0.80
CA TRP A 331 -6.43 -23.69 -0.61
C TRP A 331 -4.95 -23.43 -0.40
N TYR A 332 -4.39 -23.99 0.66
CA TYR A 332 -2.99 -23.85 1.02
C TYR A 332 -2.15 -25.05 0.52
N ASN A 333 -1.03 -24.78 -0.09
CA ASN A 333 -0.05 -25.81 -0.46
C ASN A 333 1.10 -25.81 0.54
N GLN A 334 1.22 -26.88 1.32
CA GLN A 334 2.24 -27.01 2.36
C GLN A 334 3.68 -27.00 1.80
N LYS A 335 3.90 -27.54 0.60
CA LYS A 335 5.23 -27.62 -0.01
C LYS A 335 5.75 -26.24 -0.39
N SER A 336 4.95 -25.45 -1.11
CA SER A 336 5.34 -24.14 -1.62
C SER A 336 4.90 -22.98 -0.74
N ARG A 337 4.12 -23.22 0.32
CA ARG A 337 3.50 -22.18 1.16
C ARG A 337 2.59 -21.24 0.40
N ARG A 338 2.09 -21.63 -0.78
CA ARG A 338 1.20 -20.84 -1.61
C ARG A 338 -0.25 -21.03 -1.21
N ILE A 339 -1.06 -20.01 -1.54
CA ILE A 339 -2.51 -20.05 -1.39
C ILE A 339 -3.14 -19.79 -2.77
N THR A 340 -4.25 -20.49 -3.09
CA THR A 340 -5.01 -20.30 -4.33
C THR A 340 -6.51 -20.35 -4.06
N ASP A 341 -7.29 -19.66 -4.87
CA ASP A 341 -8.76 -19.73 -4.92
C ASP A 341 -9.30 -20.66 -6.02
N ARG A 342 -8.42 -21.42 -6.68
CA ARG A 342 -8.75 -22.29 -7.84
C ARG A 342 -9.12 -23.71 -7.45
N GLY A 343 -9.22 -24.01 -6.18
CA GLY A 343 -9.47 -25.37 -5.67
C GLY A 343 -8.16 -26.17 -5.54
N ASN A 344 -8.31 -27.45 -5.20
CA ASN A 344 -7.19 -28.34 -4.91
C ASN A 344 -6.40 -28.79 -6.16
N GLN A 345 -6.77 -28.30 -7.34
CA GLN A 345 -6.28 -28.80 -8.64
C GLN A 345 -5.06 -28.06 -9.20
N GLY A 346 -4.35 -27.30 -8.42
CA GLY A 346 -3.06 -26.85 -8.92
C GLY A 346 -2.84 -25.35 -8.90
N PHE A 347 -1.58 -25.02 -8.75
CA PHE A 347 -1.01 -23.69 -8.86
C PHE A 347 -0.54 -23.52 -10.30
N ASP A 348 -1.47 -23.13 -11.16
CA ASP A 348 -1.28 -23.10 -12.61
C ASP A 348 -0.48 -21.91 -13.14
N TYR A 349 0.16 -21.13 -12.29
CA TYR A 349 0.93 -20.01 -12.83
C TYR A 349 2.39 -20.08 -12.41
N GLU A 350 3.21 -20.02 -13.39
CA GLU A 350 4.62 -19.74 -13.27
C GLU A 350 4.80 -18.28 -12.94
N VAL A 351 5.70 -17.99 -12.00
CA VAL A 351 5.91 -16.63 -11.54
C VAL A 351 6.79 -15.81 -12.50
N GLY A 352 7.30 -16.44 -13.55
CA GLY A 352 8.05 -15.82 -14.64
C GLY A 352 9.52 -15.52 -14.32
N TRP A 353 10.07 -16.13 -13.30
CA TRP A 353 11.50 -16.11 -12.98
C TRP A 353 12.26 -17.24 -13.66
N GLU A 354 11.54 -18.29 -14.09
CA GLU A 354 12.15 -19.40 -14.77
C GLU A 354 12.76 -18.94 -16.11
N PRO A 355 13.95 -19.46 -16.47
CA PRO A 355 14.51 -19.23 -17.78
C PRO A 355 13.50 -19.72 -18.83
N LYS A 356 13.07 -18.85 -19.73
CA LYS A 356 12.31 -19.32 -20.88
C LYS A 356 13.15 -20.38 -21.56
N GLU A 357 12.63 -21.59 -21.69
CA GLU A 357 13.28 -22.62 -22.50
C GLU A 357 13.57 -21.95 -23.85
N GLN A 358 14.87 -21.74 -24.12
CA GLN A 358 15.28 -21.42 -25.47
C GLN A 358 14.94 -22.68 -26.24
N ASN A 359 13.90 -22.61 -27.06
CA ASN A 359 13.68 -23.59 -28.10
C ASN A 359 14.97 -23.61 -28.90
N PHE A 360 15.84 -24.55 -28.61
CA PHE A 360 16.91 -24.95 -29.48
C PHE A 360 16.25 -25.67 -30.69
N ASP A 361 15.56 -24.91 -31.52
CA ASP A 361 15.27 -25.29 -32.92
C ASP A 361 16.61 -25.24 -33.69
N GLY A 362 17.52 -26.07 -33.29
CA GLY A 362 18.87 -26.08 -33.81
C GLY A 362 19.56 -27.42 -33.59
N PHE A 363 18.83 -28.50 -33.46
CA PHE A 363 19.43 -29.77 -33.79
C PHE A 363 19.57 -29.79 -35.33
N MET A 364 20.79 -29.40 -35.81
CA MET A 364 21.24 -29.82 -37.12
C MET A 364 21.01 -31.30 -37.20
N ASN A 365 20.21 -31.71 -38.20
CA ASN A 365 20.24 -33.06 -38.72
C ASN A 365 21.69 -33.34 -39.07
N VAL A 366 22.43 -34.05 -38.21
CA VAL A 366 23.65 -34.75 -38.60
C VAL A 366 23.17 -35.84 -39.52
N THR A 367 23.14 -35.52 -40.79
CA THR A 367 23.04 -36.53 -41.83
C THR A 367 24.20 -37.51 -41.68
N ASP A 368 23.91 -38.78 -41.70
CA ASP A 368 24.79 -39.92 -41.80
C ASP A 368 25.82 -39.74 -42.93
N ASP A 369 26.97 -39.17 -42.62
CA ASP A 369 28.18 -39.25 -43.44
C ASP A 369 29.41 -39.09 -42.55
N MET A 370 29.53 -39.97 -41.55
CA MET A 370 30.79 -40.27 -40.93
C MET A 370 31.12 -41.74 -41.16
N GLU A 371 31.89 -41.97 -42.16
CA GLU A 371 32.62 -43.23 -42.33
C GLU A 371 33.35 -43.58 -41.03
N ASN A 372 33.09 -44.79 -40.61
CA ASN A 372 33.68 -45.36 -39.40
C ASN A 372 35.21 -45.60 -39.58
N PRO A 373 36.11 -44.91 -38.88
CA PRO A 373 37.57 -45.04 -39.04
C PRO A 373 38.19 -46.30 -38.43
N PHE A 374 37.40 -47.31 -38.04
CA PHE A 374 37.89 -48.57 -37.42
C PHE A 374 37.50 -49.82 -38.22
N THR A 375 37.58 -49.77 -39.54
CA THR A 375 37.67 -50.99 -40.33
C THR A 375 39.05 -51.12 -40.91
N MET A 376 39.94 -51.81 -40.17
CA MET A 376 41.04 -52.67 -40.65
C MET A 376 41.02 -53.95 -39.85
#